data_9334b2c16f1838ed32c6a1b8062bd0a1
#
_entry.id   9334b2c16f1838ed32c6a1b8062bd0a1
#
_cell.length_a   1.000
_cell.length_b   1.000
_cell.length_c   1.000
_cell.angle_alpha   90.00
_cell.angle_beta   90.00
_cell.angle_gamma   90.00
#
_symmetry.space_group_name_H-M   'P 1'
#
loop_
_entity.id
_entity.type
_entity.pdbx_description
1 polymer ?
#
loop_
_entity_poly.entity_id
_entity_poly.type
_entity_poly.pdbx_seq_one_letter_code
_entity_poly.pdbx_strand_id
1 'polypeptide(L)'
;MIDIGAGSTEYLVCTDGVVRHTGVLAIGGDHISNDIAYGLKVPLGRAEQLKIEFGSAVVSSENPGETIGLSNDEAGMMPTKVNREHLHQIISARLEEVFIILENEMNRLGLMDYLRNGIVITGGVSRTKDLQRIAERVFQLPVRIGESPDIQGVHAVREQP
;
A
#
# COMPACT_ATOMS: atom_id res chain seq x y z
N MET A 1 -12.95 -6.96 3.10
CA MET A 1 -12.48 -5.79 2.31
C MET A 1 -11.59 -4.95 3.19
N ILE A 2 -10.51 -4.45 2.62
CA ILE A 2 -9.54 -3.55 3.28
C ILE A 2 -9.41 -2.32 2.38
N ASP A 3 -9.60 -1.13 2.94
CA ASP A 3 -9.40 0.16 2.26
C ASP A 3 -8.18 0.84 2.88
N ILE A 4 -7.11 1.01 2.09
CA ILE A 4 -5.89 1.64 2.55
C ILE A 4 -5.82 3.05 1.97
N GLY A 5 -6.30 4.01 2.78
CA GLY A 5 -6.29 5.43 2.46
C GLY A 5 -4.95 6.11 2.74
N ALA A 6 -4.95 7.43 2.77
CA ALA A 6 -3.76 8.23 3.10
C ALA A 6 -3.40 8.12 4.59
N GLY A 7 -4.32 8.44 5.49
CA GLY A 7 -4.07 8.47 6.95
C GLY A 7 -4.48 7.22 7.71
N SER A 8 -5.39 6.41 7.17
CA SER A 8 -5.97 5.26 7.85
C SER A 8 -6.15 4.06 6.92
N THR A 9 -6.27 2.89 7.54
CA THR A 9 -6.72 1.66 6.89
C THR A 9 -8.03 1.23 7.54
N GLU A 10 -9.09 1.19 6.75
CA GLU A 10 -10.41 0.73 7.17
C GLU A 10 -10.64 -0.68 6.68
N TYR A 11 -11.32 -1.49 7.48
CA TYR A 11 -11.63 -2.85 7.06
C TYR A 11 -13.02 -3.30 7.50
N LEU A 12 -13.59 -4.17 6.69
CA LEU A 12 -14.85 -4.81 7.00
C LEU A 12 -14.81 -6.31 6.66
N VAL A 13 -15.39 -7.12 7.53
CA VAL A 13 -15.64 -8.55 7.32
C VAL A 13 -17.11 -8.75 7.03
N CYS A 14 -17.41 -9.39 5.90
CA CYS A 14 -18.77 -9.67 5.45
C CYS A 14 -18.91 -11.16 5.10
N THR A 15 -20.02 -11.77 5.53
CA THR A 15 -20.37 -13.16 5.20
C THR A 15 -21.84 -13.21 4.85
N ASP A 16 -22.17 -13.82 3.72
CA ASP A 16 -23.55 -14.00 3.23
C ASP A 16 -24.32 -12.65 3.15
N GLY A 17 -23.62 -11.58 2.73
CA GLY A 17 -24.17 -10.24 2.64
C GLY A 17 -24.34 -9.50 3.97
N VAL A 18 -23.94 -10.13 5.09
CA VAL A 18 -24.03 -9.52 6.43
C VAL A 18 -22.66 -9.05 6.89
N VAL A 19 -22.57 -7.79 7.31
CA VAL A 19 -21.36 -7.24 7.95
C VAL A 19 -21.21 -7.85 9.34
N ARG A 20 -20.10 -8.56 9.58
CA ARG A 20 -19.77 -9.21 10.84
C ARG A 20 -18.90 -8.33 11.73
N HIS A 21 -17.99 -7.58 11.12
CA HIS A 21 -17.09 -6.71 11.87
C HIS A 21 -16.59 -5.57 10.99
N THR A 22 -16.29 -4.45 11.60
CA THR A 22 -15.60 -3.31 10.98
C THR A 22 -14.56 -2.78 11.94
N GLY A 23 -13.47 -2.25 11.41
CA GLY A 23 -12.45 -1.60 12.22
C GLY A 23 -11.62 -0.63 11.42
N VAL A 24 -10.80 0.13 12.14
CA VAL A 24 -9.92 1.16 11.59
C VAL A 24 -8.56 1.05 12.25
N LEU A 25 -7.51 1.10 11.45
CA LEU A 25 -6.14 1.34 11.91
C LEU A 25 -5.75 2.77 11.54
N ALA A 26 -5.12 3.48 12.46
CA ALA A 26 -4.57 4.82 12.21
C ALA A 26 -3.22 4.74 11.47
N ILE A 27 -3.15 3.91 10.42
CA ILE A 27 -1.98 3.71 9.56
C ILE A 27 -2.46 3.70 8.11
N GLY A 28 -1.82 4.47 7.25
CA GLY A 28 -2.13 4.57 5.83
C GLY A 28 -0.92 4.99 5.00
N GLY A 29 -1.16 5.46 3.78
CA GLY A 29 -0.13 5.83 2.81
C GLY A 29 0.83 6.90 3.26
N ASP A 30 0.40 7.83 4.13
CA ASP A 30 1.24 8.89 4.69
C ASP A 30 2.34 8.33 5.59
N HIS A 31 2.07 7.22 6.27
CA HIS A 31 3.09 6.54 7.08
C HIS A 31 4.20 5.96 6.20
N ILE A 32 3.85 5.41 5.03
CA ILE A 32 4.83 4.95 4.03
C ILE A 32 5.68 6.14 3.55
N SER A 33 5.06 7.28 3.25
CA SER A 33 5.77 8.47 2.79
C SER A 33 6.71 9.03 3.86
N ASN A 34 6.28 9.02 5.13
CA ASN A 34 7.11 9.41 6.27
C ASN A 34 8.32 8.47 6.44
N ASP A 35 8.12 7.16 6.32
CA ASP A 35 9.21 6.19 6.40
C ASP A 35 10.23 6.37 5.28
N ILE A 36 9.76 6.63 4.05
CA ILE A 36 10.61 6.93 2.90
C ILE A 36 11.39 8.22 3.15
N ALA A 37 10.72 9.29 3.61
CA ALA A 37 11.37 10.57 3.91
C ALA A 37 12.48 10.41 4.93
N TYR A 38 12.23 9.65 5.99
CA TYR A 38 13.22 9.36 7.03
C TYR A 38 14.36 8.46 6.53
N GLY A 39 14.01 7.33 5.90
CA GLY A 39 14.98 6.31 5.48
C GLY A 39 15.89 6.78 4.35
N LEU A 40 15.36 7.56 3.40
CA LEU A 40 16.11 8.09 2.26
C LEU A 40 16.63 9.52 2.49
N LYS A 41 16.28 10.15 3.62
CA LYS A 41 16.64 11.53 3.99
C LYS A 41 16.25 12.55 2.91
N VAL A 42 15.02 12.44 2.42
CA VAL A 42 14.44 13.34 1.43
C VAL A 42 13.24 14.10 2.02
N PRO A 43 12.88 15.28 1.48
CA PRO A 43 11.65 15.98 1.89
C PRO A 43 10.40 15.14 1.67
N LEU A 44 9.38 15.31 2.53
CA LEU A 44 8.14 14.51 2.50
C LEU A 44 7.44 14.54 1.15
N GLY A 45 7.33 15.70 0.51
CA GLY A 45 6.72 15.82 -0.83
C GLY A 45 7.47 14.99 -1.88
N ARG A 46 8.80 14.88 -1.76
CA ARG A 46 9.61 14.05 -2.65
C ARG A 46 9.46 12.56 -2.33
N ALA A 47 9.32 12.21 -1.05
CA ALA A 47 9.03 10.85 -0.62
C ALA A 47 7.70 10.36 -1.19
N GLU A 48 6.67 11.21 -1.19
CA GLU A 48 5.37 10.90 -1.79
C GLU A 48 5.49 10.66 -3.29
N GLN A 49 6.23 11.51 -4.02
CA GLN A 49 6.47 11.31 -5.45
C GLN A 49 7.20 9.99 -5.72
N LEU A 50 8.25 9.67 -4.94
CA LEU A 50 8.99 8.42 -5.07
C LEU A 50 8.10 7.20 -4.84
N LYS A 51 7.22 7.25 -3.84
CA LYS A 51 6.23 6.21 -3.56
C LYS A 51 5.31 5.98 -4.75
N ILE A 52 4.75 7.04 -5.32
CA ILE A 52 3.77 6.97 -6.41
C ILE A 52 4.43 6.51 -7.71
N GLU A 53 5.59 7.08 -8.07
CA GLU A 53 6.21 6.86 -9.38
C GLU A 53 7.04 5.57 -9.44
N PHE A 54 7.72 5.23 -8.36
CA PHE A 54 8.71 4.15 -8.33
C PHE A 54 8.45 3.09 -7.26
N GLY A 55 7.38 3.23 -6.49
CA GLY A 55 7.09 2.32 -5.37
C GLY A 55 6.70 0.92 -5.81
N SER A 56 7.20 -0.08 -5.08
CA SER A 56 6.75 -1.47 -5.16
C SER A 56 6.72 -2.10 -3.78
N ALA A 57 5.71 -2.94 -3.55
CA ALA A 57 5.57 -3.70 -2.32
C ALA A 57 6.54 -4.89 -2.23
N VAL A 58 7.19 -5.25 -3.34
CA VAL A 58 8.14 -6.36 -3.41
C VAL A 58 9.50 -5.84 -3.87
N VAL A 59 10.54 -6.26 -3.17
CA VAL A 59 11.93 -5.97 -3.55
C VAL A 59 12.28 -6.83 -4.75
N SER A 60 12.56 -6.19 -5.90
CA SER A 60 13.04 -6.89 -7.09
C SER A 60 14.56 -6.93 -7.07
N SER A 61 15.12 -8.12 -7.26
CA SER A 61 16.56 -8.32 -7.42
C SER A 61 17.01 -8.30 -8.89
N GLU A 62 16.11 -7.95 -9.82
CA GLU A 62 16.42 -7.98 -11.26
C GLU A 62 17.52 -6.98 -11.67
N ASN A 63 17.60 -5.83 -10.98
CA ASN A 63 18.61 -4.81 -11.24
C ASN A 63 19.24 -4.32 -9.92
N PRO A 64 20.13 -5.10 -9.31
CA PRO A 64 20.76 -4.71 -8.07
C PRO A 64 21.59 -3.43 -8.26
N GLY A 65 21.39 -2.46 -7.38
CA GLY A 65 22.09 -1.17 -7.43
C GLY A 65 21.48 -0.12 -8.37
N GLU A 66 20.31 -0.38 -8.98
CA GLU A 66 19.62 0.62 -9.77
C GLU A 66 19.29 1.86 -8.92
N THR A 67 19.64 3.03 -9.44
CA THR A 67 19.40 4.30 -8.77
C THR A 67 18.37 5.14 -9.52
N ILE A 68 17.46 5.76 -8.75
CA ILE A 68 16.51 6.76 -9.24
C ILE A 68 17.20 8.11 -9.15
N GLY A 69 17.37 8.79 -10.28
CA GLY A 69 17.85 10.16 -10.33
C GLY A 69 16.73 11.12 -9.95
N LEU A 70 16.93 11.91 -8.92
CA LEU A 70 16.00 12.98 -8.56
C LEU A 70 16.48 14.26 -9.24
N SER A 71 15.72 14.74 -10.24
CA SER A 71 15.94 16.10 -10.77
C SER A 71 15.53 17.11 -9.69
N ASN A 72 16.45 18.01 -9.35
CA ASN A 72 16.14 19.09 -8.42
C ASN A 72 15.66 20.29 -9.21
N ASP A 73 14.37 20.60 -9.12
CA ASP A 73 13.81 21.85 -9.66
C ASP A 73 14.15 23.06 -8.77
N GLU A 74 14.78 22.84 -7.62
CA GLU A 74 15.24 23.91 -6.73
C GLU A 74 16.73 24.21 -7.00
N ALA A 75 17.00 25.42 -7.48
CA ALA A 75 18.34 25.90 -7.79
C ALA A 75 19.27 25.76 -6.57
N GLY A 76 20.28 24.90 -6.65
CA GLY A 76 21.39 24.82 -5.70
C GLY A 76 21.56 23.50 -4.94
N MET A 77 20.68 22.53 -5.03
CA MET A 77 20.89 21.21 -4.46
C MET A 77 21.51 20.24 -5.48
N MET A 78 22.50 19.44 -5.05
CA MET A 78 23.05 18.40 -5.90
C MET A 78 21.99 17.33 -6.21
N PRO A 79 21.97 16.76 -7.43
CA PRO A 79 21.06 15.67 -7.77
C PRO A 79 21.28 14.49 -6.82
N THR A 80 20.28 14.19 -6.03
CA THR A 80 20.31 13.07 -5.08
C THR A 80 19.94 11.81 -5.84
N LYS A 81 20.78 10.78 -5.75
CA LYS A 81 20.45 9.43 -6.27
C LYS A 81 19.91 8.59 -5.13
N VAL A 82 18.76 7.98 -5.34
CA VAL A 82 18.12 7.09 -4.40
C VAL A 82 18.24 5.65 -4.90
N ASN A 83 18.66 4.73 -4.04
CA ASN A 83 18.68 3.32 -4.37
C ASN A 83 17.24 2.79 -4.44
N ARG A 84 16.83 2.23 -5.58
CA ARG A 84 15.48 1.71 -5.83
C ARG A 84 15.16 0.53 -4.89
N GLU A 85 16.10 -0.35 -4.65
CA GLU A 85 15.92 -1.50 -3.77
C GLU A 85 15.63 -1.05 -2.34
N HIS A 86 16.36 -0.03 -1.84
CA HIS A 86 16.11 0.52 -0.50
C HIS A 86 14.72 1.17 -0.40
N LEU A 87 14.26 1.88 -1.43
CA LEU A 87 12.89 2.40 -1.51
C LEU A 87 11.87 1.26 -1.37
N HIS A 88 12.03 0.18 -2.15
CA HIS A 88 11.11 -0.97 -2.11
C HIS A 88 11.16 -1.69 -0.76
N GLN A 89 12.32 -1.80 -0.11
CA GLN A 89 12.46 -2.39 1.24
C GLN A 89 11.64 -1.61 2.28
N ILE A 90 11.70 -0.28 2.25
CA ILE A 90 10.93 0.57 3.17
C ILE A 90 9.43 0.38 2.96
N ILE A 91 8.96 0.44 1.70
CA ILE A 91 7.56 0.27 1.36
C ILE A 91 7.06 -1.13 1.75
N SER A 92 7.82 -2.18 1.38
CA SER A 92 7.51 -3.56 1.70
C SER A 92 7.36 -3.79 3.20
N ALA A 93 8.31 -3.28 4.00
CA ALA A 93 8.30 -3.45 5.45
C ALA A 93 7.05 -2.81 6.09
N ARG A 94 6.66 -1.60 5.67
CA ARG A 94 5.47 -0.94 6.21
C ARG A 94 4.18 -1.66 5.80
N LEU A 95 4.07 -2.08 4.55
CA LEU A 95 2.89 -2.80 4.07
C LEU A 95 2.75 -4.17 4.76
N GLU A 96 3.86 -4.89 4.94
CA GLU A 96 3.86 -6.16 5.66
C GLU A 96 3.40 -5.97 7.12
N GLU A 97 3.89 -4.93 7.80
CA GLU A 97 3.46 -4.60 9.15
C GLU A 97 1.95 -4.34 9.23
N VAL A 98 1.40 -3.53 8.32
CA VAL A 98 -0.05 -3.26 8.27
C VAL A 98 -0.85 -4.55 8.10
N PHE A 99 -0.44 -5.43 7.19
CA PHE A 99 -1.14 -6.70 6.97
C PHE A 99 -1.00 -7.66 8.15
N ILE A 100 0.16 -7.72 8.81
CA ILE A 100 0.35 -8.53 10.03
C ILE A 100 -0.54 -8.03 11.17
N ILE A 101 -0.66 -6.71 11.35
CA ILE A 101 -1.56 -6.14 12.37
C ILE A 101 -3.00 -6.55 12.08
N LEU A 102 -3.45 -6.47 10.82
CA LEU A 102 -4.80 -6.86 10.42
C LEU A 102 -5.01 -8.37 10.59
N GLU A 103 -4.07 -9.21 10.18
CA GLU A 103 -4.15 -10.66 10.36
C GLU A 103 -4.26 -11.04 11.83
N ASN A 104 -3.41 -10.47 12.68
CA ASN A 104 -3.46 -10.69 14.13
C ASN A 104 -4.80 -10.28 14.73
N GLU A 105 -5.37 -9.16 14.29
CA GLU A 105 -6.68 -8.71 14.74
C GLU A 105 -7.79 -9.68 14.30
N MET A 106 -7.75 -10.17 13.05
CA MET A 106 -8.70 -11.18 12.55
C MET A 106 -8.59 -12.49 13.34
N ASN A 107 -7.38 -12.93 13.63
CA ASN A 107 -7.13 -14.12 14.48
C ASN A 107 -7.68 -13.93 15.89
N ARG A 108 -7.38 -12.79 16.52
CA ARG A 108 -7.85 -12.43 17.88
C ARG A 108 -9.38 -12.43 18.00
N LEU A 109 -10.06 -11.99 16.95
CA LEU A 109 -11.52 -11.93 16.88
C LEU A 109 -12.18 -13.23 16.39
N GLY A 110 -11.39 -14.26 16.01
CA GLY A 110 -11.91 -15.51 15.46
C GLY A 110 -12.58 -15.34 14.11
N LEU A 111 -12.16 -14.36 13.31
CA LEU A 111 -12.79 -14.00 12.04
C LEU A 111 -12.11 -14.63 10.82
N MET A 112 -10.95 -15.30 10.96
CA MET A 112 -10.22 -15.88 9.84
C MET A 112 -11.04 -16.88 9.03
N ASP A 113 -11.89 -17.69 9.68
CA ASP A 113 -12.75 -18.65 9.00
C ASP A 113 -13.77 -18.01 8.04
N TYR A 114 -14.13 -16.74 8.27
CA TYR A 114 -15.04 -15.99 7.40
C TYR A 114 -14.33 -15.41 6.17
N LEU A 115 -13.00 -15.43 6.12
CA LEU A 115 -12.21 -14.83 5.04
C LEU A 115 -11.87 -15.83 3.92
N ARG A 116 -12.37 -17.08 3.96
CA ARG A 116 -12.04 -18.14 3.00
C ARG A 116 -12.31 -17.80 1.53
N ASN A 117 -13.24 -16.88 1.27
CA ASN A 117 -13.52 -16.38 -0.09
C ASN A 117 -12.51 -15.34 -0.58
N GLY A 118 -11.48 -15.04 0.23
CA GLY A 118 -10.43 -14.11 -0.09
C GLY A 118 -10.69 -12.68 0.39
N ILE A 119 -9.73 -11.82 0.06
CA ILE A 119 -9.66 -10.43 0.51
C ILE A 119 -9.71 -9.50 -0.70
N VAL A 120 -10.44 -8.42 -0.55
CA VAL A 120 -10.46 -7.31 -1.53
C VAL A 120 -9.75 -6.13 -0.91
N ILE A 121 -8.75 -5.58 -1.61
CA ILE A 121 -8.03 -4.38 -1.18
C ILE A 121 -8.39 -3.22 -2.11
N THR A 122 -8.68 -2.06 -1.54
CA THR A 122 -9.03 -0.81 -2.23
C THR A 122 -8.30 0.37 -1.59
N GLY A 123 -8.59 1.59 -2.03
CA GLY A 123 -7.94 2.81 -1.58
C GLY A 123 -6.72 3.18 -2.41
N GLY A 124 -6.17 4.37 -2.18
CA GLY A 124 -5.04 4.89 -2.97
C GLY A 124 -3.80 4.02 -2.94
N VAL A 125 -3.50 3.42 -1.79
CA VAL A 125 -2.33 2.53 -1.61
C VAL A 125 -2.48 1.22 -2.37
N SER A 126 -3.70 0.78 -2.70
CA SER A 126 -3.93 -0.44 -3.50
C SER A 126 -3.28 -0.40 -4.88
N ARG A 127 -2.95 0.80 -5.37
CA ARG A 127 -2.23 1.02 -6.64
C ARG A 127 -0.73 0.72 -6.57
N THR A 128 -0.19 0.48 -5.36
CA THR A 128 1.22 0.12 -5.20
C THR A 128 1.52 -1.18 -5.95
N LYS A 129 2.53 -1.15 -6.81
CA LYS A 129 2.94 -2.32 -7.58
C LYS A 129 3.22 -3.51 -6.65
N ASP A 130 2.79 -4.71 -7.06
CA ASP A 130 2.98 -5.98 -6.33
C ASP A 130 2.36 -6.04 -4.92
N LEU A 131 1.48 -5.09 -4.53
CA LEU A 131 0.83 -5.09 -3.22
C LEU A 131 0.03 -6.38 -2.97
N GLN A 132 -0.66 -6.88 -3.98
CA GLN A 132 -1.41 -8.13 -3.90
C GLN A 132 -0.53 -9.30 -3.42
N ARG A 133 0.70 -9.40 -3.94
CA ARG A 133 1.64 -10.50 -3.61
C ARG A 133 2.06 -10.49 -2.14
N ILE A 134 2.29 -9.31 -1.56
CA ILE A 134 2.66 -9.22 -0.14
C ILE A 134 1.45 -9.53 0.76
N ALA A 135 0.26 -9.08 0.39
CA ALA A 135 -0.96 -9.39 1.10
C ALA A 135 -1.28 -10.90 1.07
N GLU A 136 -1.19 -11.54 -0.09
CA GLU A 136 -1.37 -13.01 -0.23
C GLU A 136 -0.35 -13.79 0.61
N ARG A 137 0.90 -13.30 0.69
CA ARG A 137 1.93 -13.93 1.51
C ARG A 137 1.62 -13.87 3.00
N VAL A 138 1.09 -12.75 3.49
CA VAL A 138 0.77 -12.57 4.91
C VAL A 138 -0.50 -13.32 5.28
N PHE A 139 -1.60 -13.07 4.57
CA PHE A 139 -2.89 -13.66 4.93
C PHE A 139 -3.04 -15.14 4.55
N GLN A 140 -2.18 -15.68 3.67
CA GLN A 140 -2.31 -17.02 3.09
C GLN A 140 -3.69 -17.27 2.46
N LEU A 141 -4.29 -16.23 1.89
CA LEU A 141 -5.60 -16.21 1.27
C LEU A 141 -5.52 -15.54 -0.11
N PRO A 142 -6.42 -15.86 -1.04
CA PRO A 142 -6.52 -15.14 -2.29
C PRO A 142 -6.82 -13.65 -2.05
N VAL A 143 -6.08 -12.79 -2.73
CA VAL A 143 -6.28 -11.34 -2.65
C VAL A 143 -6.59 -10.81 -4.04
N ARG A 144 -7.47 -9.82 -4.13
CA ARG A 144 -7.71 -9.07 -5.36
C ARG A 144 -7.78 -7.58 -5.07
N ILE A 145 -7.36 -6.78 -6.03
CA ILE A 145 -7.55 -5.33 -5.98
C ILE A 145 -8.99 -5.04 -6.39
N GLY A 146 -9.67 -4.20 -5.59
CA GLY A 146 -11.03 -3.76 -5.86
C GLY A 146 -11.04 -2.79 -7.02
N GLU A 147 -11.91 -3.05 -8.00
CA GLU A 147 -12.16 -2.14 -9.12
C GLU A 147 -13.52 -1.48 -8.91
N SER A 148 -13.63 -0.20 -9.30
CA SER A 148 -14.93 0.48 -9.34
C SER A 148 -15.77 -0.13 -10.45
N PRO A 149 -17.04 -0.50 -10.18
CA PRO A 149 -17.93 -0.97 -11.24
C PRO A 149 -18.15 0.11 -12.29
N ASP A 150 -18.47 -0.31 -13.51
CA ASP A 150 -18.89 0.60 -14.58
C ASP A 150 -20.19 1.30 -14.22
N ILE A 151 -20.08 2.52 -13.71
CA ILE A 151 -21.23 3.39 -13.46
C ILE A 151 -21.42 4.24 -14.71
N GLN A 152 -22.57 4.09 -15.39
CA GLN A 152 -22.90 4.89 -16.57
C GLN A 152 -22.89 6.39 -16.21
N GLY A 153 -22.13 7.18 -16.97
CA GLY A 153 -22.05 8.64 -16.82
C GLY A 153 -20.88 9.15 -15.97
N VAL A 154 -20.00 8.28 -15.43
CA VAL A 154 -18.87 8.69 -14.56
C VAL A 154 -17.54 8.22 -15.13
N HIS A 155 -17.18 8.70 -16.33
CA HIS A 155 -15.86 8.40 -16.90
C HIS A 155 -14.71 9.07 -16.15
N ALA A 156 -14.95 10.16 -15.41
CA ALA A 156 -13.92 10.97 -14.74
C ALA A 156 -13.51 10.46 -13.34
N VAL A 157 -14.28 9.57 -12.71
CA VAL A 157 -14.03 9.14 -11.30
C VAL A 157 -13.07 7.96 -11.21
N ARG A 158 -12.79 7.26 -12.31
CA ARG A 158 -11.90 6.09 -12.32
C ARG A 158 -10.42 6.40 -12.08
N GLU A 159 -10.00 7.64 -12.32
CA GLU A 159 -8.59 8.05 -12.26
C GLU A 159 -8.24 8.83 -10.99
N GLN A 160 -9.22 9.18 -10.17
CA GLN A 160 -8.96 9.86 -8.90
C GLN A 160 -8.76 8.82 -7.78
N PRO A 161 -7.72 9.01 -6.93
CA PRO A 161 -7.45 8.16 -5.77
C PRO A 161 -8.54 8.26 -4.71
#